data_9abdbfbcfe17d6a3e8510ebe86d85d80
#
_entry.id   9abdbfbcfe17d6a3e8510ebe86d85d80
#
_cell.length_a   1.000
_cell.length_b   1.000
_cell.length_c   1.000
_cell.angle_alpha   90.00
_cell.angle_beta   90.00
_cell.angle_gamma   90.00
#
_symmetry.space_group_name_H-M   'P 1'
#
loop_
_entity.id
_entity.type
_entity.pdbx_description
1 polymer ?
#
loop_
_entity_poly.entity_id
_entity_poly.type
_entity_poly.pdbx_seq_one_letter_code
_entity_poly.pdbx_strand_id
1 'polypeptide(L)'
;PLRDVYKRQLLNRGITDLPVTTMVTQVRVDADDPAFLDPTKPIGHFMTKEEAVHAVNQYDYVVKEDAGRGYRRVVASPAPKEIIELQAIKGLIGHELVIACGGGGIPVVREGNHLTGASAVIDKDWTSSLLAQEVDADVLIILTAIEKAAINYGKENQQWLEHITVEEAQKHIDNGEFAAGSMKPKMEAAVAFAKSK
;
A
#
# COMPACT_ATOMS: atom_id res chain seq x y z
N PRO A 1 -8.76 15.14 7.89
CA PRO A 1 -7.33 14.85 8.01
C PRO A 1 -6.58 15.07 6.69
N LEU A 2 -5.57 14.26 6.33
CA LEU A 2 -4.68 14.54 5.17
C LEU A 2 -5.43 14.77 3.84
N ARG A 3 -6.51 14.07 3.58
CA ARG A 3 -7.33 14.20 2.36
C ARG A 3 -7.87 15.61 2.15
N ASP A 4 -8.36 16.24 3.22
CA ASP A 4 -8.89 17.60 3.17
C ASP A 4 -7.76 18.63 3.00
N VAL A 5 -6.55 18.30 3.45
CA VAL A 5 -5.37 19.15 3.27
C VAL A 5 -5.04 19.29 1.78
N TYR A 6 -4.99 18.21 1.01
CA TYR A 6 -4.68 18.27 -0.43
C TYR A 6 -5.72 19.06 -1.22
N LYS A 7 -7.01 18.80 -0.98
CA LYS A 7 -8.09 19.58 -1.61
C LYS A 7 -7.93 21.08 -1.33
N ARG A 8 -7.73 21.43 -0.05
CA ARG A 8 -7.52 22.82 0.36
C ARG A 8 -6.26 23.43 -0.26
N GLN A 9 -5.18 22.66 -0.40
CA GLN A 9 -3.94 23.16 -1.02
C GLN A 9 -4.11 23.53 -2.50
N LEU A 10 -4.89 22.77 -3.27
CA LEU A 10 -5.22 23.11 -4.65
C LEU A 10 -5.97 24.43 -4.72
N LEU A 11 -7.02 24.59 -3.92
CA LEU A 11 -7.77 25.84 -3.83
C LEU A 11 -6.90 27.02 -3.41
N ASN A 12 -6.01 26.84 -2.42
CA ASN A 12 -5.10 27.89 -1.96
C ASN A 12 -4.04 28.29 -3.01
N ARG A 13 -3.82 27.45 -4.02
CA ARG A 13 -2.95 27.74 -5.18
C ARG A 13 -3.71 28.26 -6.39
N GLY A 14 -5.00 28.58 -6.22
CA GLY A 14 -5.83 29.13 -7.29
C GLY A 14 -6.33 28.09 -8.29
N ILE A 15 -6.16 26.81 -8.02
CA ILE A 15 -6.71 25.73 -8.85
C ILE A 15 -8.16 25.51 -8.41
N THR A 16 -9.07 26.21 -9.06
CA THR A 16 -10.51 26.27 -8.67
C THR A 16 -11.43 25.60 -9.69
N ASP A 17 -10.94 25.34 -10.86
CA ASP A 17 -11.65 24.77 -12.02
C ASP A 17 -11.59 23.24 -12.08
N LEU A 18 -10.81 22.61 -11.18
CA LEU A 18 -10.70 21.16 -11.07
C LEU A 18 -11.43 20.68 -9.80
N PRO A 19 -12.60 20.05 -9.92
CA PRO A 19 -13.28 19.43 -8.77
C PRO A 19 -12.43 18.33 -8.15
N VAL A 20 -12.50 18.18 -6.82
CA VAL A 20 -11.77 17.17 -6.08
C VAL A 20 -12.72 16.37 -5.21
N THR A 21 -12.87 15.10 -5.53
CA THR A 21 -13.70 14.16 -4.76
C THR A 21 -12.84 13.20 -3.96
N THR A 22 -13.20 13.02 -2.69
CA THR A 22 -12.58 11.99 -1.83
C THR A 22 -13.57 10.88 -1.60
N MET A 23 -13.17 9.67 -1.97
CA MET A 23 -14.00 8.48 -1.86
C MET A 23 -13.46 7.54 -0.78
N VAL A 24 -14.34 7.13 0.14
CA VAL A 24 -14.06 6.01 1.04
C VAL A 24 -14.14 4.74 0.19
N THR A 25 -13.08 3.94 0.22
CA THR A 25 -12.92 2.81 -0.69
C THR A 25 -12.77 1.51 0.09
N GLN A 26 -13.58 0.52 -0.26
CA GLN A 26 -13.47 -0.85 0.21
C GLN A 26 -12.68 -1.67 -0.81
N VAL A 27 -11.83 -2.56 -0.30
CA VAL A 27 -10.99 -3.41 -1.15
C VAL A 27 -11.17 -4.86 -0.71
N ARG A 28 -11.65 -5.68 -1.63
CA ARG A 28 -11.83 -7.10 -1.38
C ARG A 28 -10.49 -7.82 -1.31
N VAL A 29 -10.39 -8.69 -0.33
CA VAL A 29 -9.30 -9.64 -0.14
C VAL A 29 -9.88 -11.07 -0.05
N ASP A 30 -9.04 -12.07 -0.26
CA ASP A 30 -9.47 -13.46 -0.10
C ASP A 30 -9.42 -13.83 1.39
N ALA A 31 -10.44 -14.53 1.87
CA ALA A 31 -10.55 -14.93 3.28
C ALA A 31 -9.45 -15.94 3.70
N ASP A 32 -8.95 -16.71 2.74
CA ASP A 32 -7.92 -17.73 2.89
C ASP A 32 -6.52 -17.25 2.47
N ASP A 33 -6.33 -15.93 2.31
CA ASP A 33 -5.02 -15.37 2.01
C ASP A 33 -4.00 -15.77 3.11
N PRO A 34 -2.82 -16.32 2.73
CA PRO A 34 -1.80 -16.78 3.68
C PRO A 34 -1.34 -15.71 4.68
N ALA A 35 -1.48 -14.42 4.34
CA ALA A 35 -1.15 -13.31 5.24
C ALA A 35 -1.95 -13.32 6.54
N PHE A 36 -3.13 -13.94 6.57
CA PHE A 36 -3.92 -14.08 7.81
C PHE A 36 -3.29 -15.10 8.78
N LEU A 37 -2.52 -16.07 8.28
CA LEU A 37 -1.82 -17.05 9.09
C LEU A 37 -0.48 -16.55 9.62
N ASP A 38 0.18 -15.63 8.90
CA ASP A 38 1.45 -15.00 9.32
C ASP A 38 1.38 -13.47 9.19
N PRO A 39 0.83 -12.77 10.20
CA PRO A 39 0.80 -11.32 10.22
C PRO A 39 2.20 -10.72 10.21
N THR A 40 2.46 -9.82 9.25
CA THR A 40 3.78 -9.19 9.05
C THR A 40 3.74 -7.67 8.93
N LYS A 41 2.57 -7.07 8.72
CA LYS A 41 2.45 -5.61 8.50
C LYS A 41 2.52 -4.85 9.81
N PRO A 42 3.61 -4.08 10.07
CA PRO A 42 3.72 -3.31 11.31
C PRO A 42 2.74 -2.14 11.32
N ILE A 43 2.03 -1.97 12.43
CA ILE A 43 1.11 -0.85 12.67
C ILE A 43 1.35 -0.24 14.06
N GLY A 44 0.80 0.96 14.27
CA GLY A 44 0.89 1.65 15.56
C GLY A 44 2.29 2.19 15.88
N HIS A 45 2.51 2.54 17.14
CA HIS A 45 3.79 3.06 17.65
C HIS A 45 4.77 1.94 17.99
N PHE A 46 6.02 2.33 18.20
CA PHE A 46 7.03 1.41 18.73
C PHE A 46 6.81 1.19 20.23
N MET A 47 6.99 -0.04 20.66
CA MET A 47 6.86 -0.49 22.05
C MET A 47 8.19 -0.99 22.57
N THR A 48 8.42 -0.85 23.88
CA THR A 48 9.47 -1.57 24.59
C THR A 48 9.12 -3.06 24.65
N LYS A 49 10.06 -3.87 25.14
CA LYS A 49 9.82 -5.30 25.30
C LYS A 49 8.72 -5.58 26.35
N GLU A 50 8.69 -4.80 27.41
CA GLU A 50 7.71 -4.89 28.50
C GLU A 50 6.31 -4.53 28.00
N GLU A 51 6.19 -3.43 27.25
CA GLU A 51 4.93 -3.01 26.62
C GLU A 51 4.45 -4.05 25.60
N ALA A 52 5.35 -4.66 24.83
CA ALA A 52 5.03 -5.72 23.89
C ALA A 52 4.46 -6.96 24.59
N VAL A 53 5.08 -7.42 25.69
CA VAL A 53 4.59 -8.52 26.50
C VAL A 53 3.22 -8.19 27.08
N HIS A 54 3.02 -6.97 27.58
CA HIS A 54 1.72 -6.55 28.10
C HIS A 54 0.65 -6.55 26.97
N ALA A 55 0.96 -6.05 25.79
CA ALA A 55 0.05 -6.00 24.65
C ALA A 55 -0.37 -7.41 24.18
N VAL A 56 0.55 -8.37 24.15
CA VAL A 56 0.24 -9.77 23.85
C VAL A 56 -0.70 -10.36 24.91
N ASN A 57 -0.39 -10.21 26.20
CA ASN A 57 -1.16 -10.83 27.27
C ASN A 57 -2.54 -10.20 27.48
N GLN A 58 -2.66 -8.88 27.28
CA GLN A 58 -3.89 -8.13 27.55
C GLN A 58 -4.84 -8.06 26.36
N TYR A 59 -4.30 -8.01 25.13
CA TYR A 59 -5.06 -7.71 23.91
C TYR A 59 -4.94 -8.80 22.85
N ASP A 60 -4.22 -9.86 23.11
CA ASP A 60 -3.95 -10.96 22.14
C ASP A 60 -3.33 -10.42 20.82
N TYR A 61 -2.46 -9.42 20.93
CA TYR A 61 -1.81 -8.85 19.76
C TYR A 61 -0.65 -9.72 19.30
N VAL A 62 -0.54 -9.91 17.99
CA VAL A 62 0.72 -10.38 17.40
C VAL A 62 1.71 -9.22 17.35
N VAL A 63 2.88 -9.41 17.94
CA VAL A 63 3.92 -8.37 18.04
C VAL A 63 5.22 -8.94 17.49
N LYS A 64 5.91 -8.15 16.65
CA LYS A 64 7.24 -8.50 16.11
C LYS A 64 8.21 -7.35 16.35
N GLU A 65 9.49 -7.70 16.43
CA GLU A 65 10.59 -6.72 16.45
C GLU A 65 10.67 -6.03 15.08
N ASP A 66 10.89 -4.72 15.06
CA ASP A 66 10.90 -3.90 13.83
C ASP A 66 12.25 -3.17 13.68
N ALA A 67 13.16 -3.80 12.98
CA ALA A 67 14.43 -3.25 12.49
C ALA A 67 15.31 -2.59 13.57
N GLY A 68 15.45 -3.20 14.74
CA GLY A 68 16.28 -2.72 15.87
C GLY A 68 15.72 -1.50 16.60
N ARG A 69 14.52 -1.03 16.26
CA ARG A 69 13.89 0.16 16.83
C ARG A 69 12.92 -0.13 17.97
N GLY A 70 12.67 -1.41 18.26
CA GLY A 70 11.72 -1.88 19.25
C GLY A 70 10.67 -2.81 18.65
N TYR A 71 9.56 -2.97 19.33
CA TYR A 71 8.50 -3.90 18.96
C TYR A 71 7.30 -3.15 18.40
N ARG A 72 6.61 -3.75 17.44
CA ARG A 72 5.35 -3.22 16.91
C ARG A 72 4.30 -4.32 16.78
N ARG A 73 3.04 -3.93 16.97
CA ARG A 73 1.93 -4.79 16.57
C ARG A 73 2.02 -5.06 15.07
N VAL A 74 1.83 -6.31 14.69
CA VAL A 74 1.70 -6.70 13.28
C VAL A 74 0.31 -7.23 13.00
N VAL A 75 -0.18 -6.97 11.80
CA VAL A 75 -1.47 -7.45 11.30
C VAL A 75 -1.29 -8.13 9.95
N ALA A 76 -2.29 -8.88 9.52
CA ALA A 76 -2.34 -9.45 8.18
C ALA A 76 -2.26 -8.35 7.12
N SER A 77 -1.57 -8.62 6.01
CA SER A 77 -1.51 -7.72 4.85
C SER A 77 -1.80 -8.51 3.58
N PRO A 78 -3.08 -8.93 3.38
CA PRO A 78 -3.47 -9.73 2.23
C PRO A 78 -3.38 -8.95 0.92
N ALA A 79 -3.27 -9.67 -0.18
CA ALA A 79 -3.25 -9.09 -1.51
C ALA A 79 -4.62 -8.51 -1.89
N PRO A 80 -4.70 -7.27 -2.43
CA PRO A 80 -5.94 -6.70 -2.93
C PRO A 80 -6.41 -7.45 -4.19
N LYS A 81 -7.71 -7.69 -4.31
CA LYS A 81 -8.31 -8.45 -5.42
C LYS A 81 -9.31 -7.64 -6.23
N GLU A 82 -10.05 -6.74 -5.59
CA GLU A 82 -11.12 -5.98 -6.23
C GLU A 82 -11.35 -4.68 -5.46
N ILE A 83 -11.55 -3.60 -6.16
CA ILE A 83 -11.97 -2.32 -5.59
C ILE A 83 -13.48 -2.20 -5.75
N ILE A 84 -14.20 -2.19 -4.64
CA ILE A 84 -15.68 -2.25 -4.66
C ILE A 84 -16.28 -1.03 -5.35
N GLU A 85 -15.73 0.15 -5.12
CA GLU A 85 -16.20 1.41 -5.70
C GLU A 85 -15.60 1.73 -7.07
N LEU A 86 -14.97 0.76 -7.76
CA LEU A 86 -14.28 0.96 -9.03
C LEU A 86 -15.14 1.65 -10.10
N GLN A 87 -16.40 1.25 -10.26
CA GLN A 87 -17.27 1.85 -11.26
C GLN A 87 -17.59 3.33 -10.97
N ALA A 88 -17.75 3.68 -9.70
CA ALA A 88 -17.91 5.08 -9.29
C ALA A 88 -16.63 5.89 -9.56
N ILE A 89 -15.46 5.32 -9.26
CA ILE A 89 -14.17 5.96 -9.56
C ILE A 89 -14.02 6.19 -11.07
N LYS A 90 -14.31 5.19 -11.91
CA LYS A 90 -14.26 5.31 -13.38
C LYS A 90 -15.20 6.39 -13.90
N GLY A 91 -16.36 6.56 -13.29
CA GLY A 91 -17.32 7.60 -13.68
C GLY A 91 -16.87 9.04 -13.39
N LEU A 92 -15.93 9.22 -12.46
CA LEU A 92 -15.40 10.54 -12.08
C LEU A 92 -14.09 10.89 -12.80
N ILE A 93 -13.30 9.89 -13.19
CA ILE A 93 -12.02 10.09 -13.91
C ILE A 93 -12.27 10.84 -15.24
N GLY A 94 -11.42 11.83 -15.52
CA GLY A 94 -11.53 12.71 -16.68
C GLY A 94 -12.35 13.99 -16.40
N HIS A 95 -13.14 14.00 -15.34
CA HIS A 95 -13.95 15.16 -14.92
C HIS A 95 -13.47 15.75 -13.60
N GLU A 96 -12.89 14.94 -12.73
CA GLU A 96 -12.48 15.32 -11.39
C GLU A 96 -11.12 14.70 -11.02
N LEU A 97 -10.45 15.30 -10.04
CA LEU A 97 -9.36 14.65 -9.32
C LEU A 97 -9.96 13.75 -8.23
N VAL A 98 -9.74 12.45 -8.34
CA VAL A 98 -10.28 11.46 -7.40
C VAL A 98 -9.22 11.01 -6.40
N ILE A 99 -9.52 11.16 -5.12
CA ILE A 99 -8.72 10.63 -4.02
C ILE A 99 -9.40 9.35 -3.52
N ALA A 100 -8.86 8.21 -3.87
CA ALA A 100 -9.41 6.90 -3.52
C ALA A 100 -8.36 5.98 -2.87
N CYS A 101 -8.78 4.87 -2.32
CA CYS A 101 -7.93 3.81 -1.75
C CYS A 101 -6.94 4.29 -0.68
N GLY A 102 -7.26 5.39 0.03
CA GLY A 102 -6.37 5.96 1.04
C GLY A 102 -5.95 4.94 2.11
N GLY A 103 -4.63 4.81 2.32
CA GLY A 103 -4.06 3.85 3.27
C GLY A 103 -4.09 2.38 2.81
N GLY A 104 -4.57 2.07 1.60
CA GLY A 104 -4.75 0.73 1.05
C GLY A 104 -6.23 0.31 0.92
N GLY A 105 -7.16 1.16 1.35
CA GLY A 105 -8.59 0.87 1.38
C GLY A 105 -9.03 0.10 2.62
N ILE A 106 -10.33 -0.08 2.79
CA ILE A 106 -10.94 -0.86 3.87
C ILE A 106 -11.01 -2.32 3.42
N PRO A 107 -10.28 -3.25 4.07
CA PRO A 107 -10.29 -4.64 3.68
C PRO A 107 -11.63 -5.29 3.98
N VAL A 108 -12.20 -5.95 2.97
CA VAL A 108 -13.45 -6.70 3.09
C VAL A 108 -13.31 -8.08 2.45
N VAL A 109 -14.04 -9.04 3.00
CA VAL A 109 -14.22 -10.38 2.43
C VAL A 109 -15.63 -10.48 1.88
N ARG A 110 -15.80 -11.18 0.77
CA ARG A 110 -17.11 -11.40 0.14
C ARG A 110 -17.57 -12.83 0.35
N GLU A 111 -18.78 -12.97 0.86
CA GLU A 111 -19.51 -14.24 0.95
C GLU A 111 -20.84 -14.12 0.18
N GLY A 112 -20.90 -14.64 -1.03
CA GLY A 112 -22.00 -14.41 -1.94
C GLY A 112 -22.17 -12.90 -2.25
N ASN A 113 -23.31 -12.33 -1.86
CA ASN A 113 -23.60 -10.90 -2.01
C ASN A 113 -23.30 -10.07 -0.76
N HIS A 114 -22.72 -10.68 0.26
CA HIS A 114 -22.45 -10.02 1.54
C HIS A 114 -20.96 -9.62 1.65
N LEU A 115 -20.70 -8.43 2.17
CA LEU A 115 -19.35 -7.95 2.47
C LEU A 115 -19.18 -7.82 3.98
N THR A 116 -18.11 -8.43 4.50
CA THR A 116 -17.74 -8.36 5.91
C THR A 116 -16.34 -7.75 6.05
N GLY A 117 -16.14 -6.88 7.03
CA GLY A 117 -14.82 -6.28 7.29
C GLY A 117 -13.79 -7.33 7.70
N ALA A 118 -12.58 -7.25 7.15
CA ALA A 118 -11.46 -8.12 7.50
C ALA A 118 -10.51 -7.43 8.48
N SER A 119 -9.99 -8.17 9.47
CA SER A 119 -8.97 -7.65 10.42
C SER A 119 -7.59 -7.65 9.77
N ALA A 120 -7.34 -6.68 8.89
CA ALA A 120 -6.13 -6.59 8.07
C ALA A 120 -5.79 -5.13 7.73
N VAL A 121 -4.61 -4.91 7.18
CA VAL A 121 -4.21 -3.64 6.55
C VAL A 121 -3.57 -3.96 5.21
N ILE A 122 -4.27 -3.66 4.12
CA ILE A 122 -3.77 -3.86 2.76
C ILE A 122 -2.62 -2.88 2.49
N ASP A 123 -1.59 -3.33 1.78
CA ASP A 123 -0.52 -2.44 1.37
C ASP A 123 -1.01 -1.43 0.31
N LYS A 124 -0.82 -0.14 0.58
CA LYS A 124 -1.29 0.94 -0.30
C LYS A 124 -0.64 0.94 -1.67
N ASP A 125 0.60 0.48 -1.78
CA ASP A 125 1.32 0.45 -3.06
C ASP A 125 0.70 -0.63 -3.97
N TRP A 126 0.35 -1.80 -3.42
CA TRP A 126 -0.39 -2.85 -4.11
C TRP A 126 -1.80 -2.41 -4.53
N THR A 127 -2.55 -1.76 -3.63
CA THR A 127 -3.88 -1.25 -3.99
C THR A 127 -3.81 -0.16 -5.05
N SER A 128 -2.79 0.72 -4.99
CA SER A 128 -2.59 1.75 -6.01
C SER A 128 -2.26 1.15 -7.37
N SER A 129 -1.45 0.09 -7.41
CA SER A 129 -1.17 -0.65 -8.64
C SER A 129 -2.42 -1.30 -9.21
N LEU A 130 -3.23 -1.97 -8.36
CA LEU A 130 -4.50 -2.55 -8.79
C LEU A 130 -5.44 -1.47 -9.36
N LEU A 131 -5.61 -0.35 -8.66
CA LEU A 131 -6.44 0.75 -9.15
C LEU A 131 -5.94 1.26 -10.48
N ALA A 132 -4.63 1.52 -10.63
CA ALA A 132 -4.05 2.02 -11.86
C ALA A 132 -4.27 1.07 -13.05
N GLN A 133 -4.17 -0.24 -12.83
CA GLN A 133 -4.49 -1.27 -13.84
C GLN A 133 -5.97 -1.24 -14.21
N GLU A 134 -6.86 -1.23 -13.23
CA GLU A 134 -8.30 -1.31 -13.42
C GLU A 134 -8.90 -0.05 -14.09
N VAL A 135 -8.30 1.13 -13.88
CA VAL A 135 -8.70 2.38 -14.56
C VAL A 135 -7.94 2.63 -15.85
N ASP A 136 -7.08 1.71 -16.27
CA ASP A 136 -6.21 1.83 -17.45
C ASP A 136 -5.35 3.10 -17.45
N ALA A 137 -4.75 3.42 -16.30
CA ALA A 137 -3.90 4.59 -16.14
C ALA A 137 -2.65 4.51 -17.03
N ASP A 138 -2.24 5.62 -17.63
CA ASP A 138 -1.03 5.70 -18.47
C ASP A 138 0.25 5.58 -17.65
N VAL A 139 0.23 6.08 -16.39
CA VAL A 139 1.40 6.16 -15.51
C VAL A 139 1.00 5.85 -14.07
N LEU A 140 1.85 5.09 -13.38
CA LEU A 140 1.80 4.91 -11.92
C LEU A 140 3.01 5.61 -11.28
N ILE A 141 2.76 6.59 -10.40
CA ILE A 141 3.80 7.30 -9.66
C ILE A 141 3.71 6.94 -8.18
N ILE A 142 4.79 6.37 -7.64
CA ILE A 142 4.90 6.02 -6.21
C ILE A 142 5.89 6.97 -5.54
N LEU A 143 5.38 7.93 -4.77
CA LEU A 143 6.23 8.87 -4.03
C LEU A 143 6.85 8.19 -2.81
N THR A 144 8.16 8.40 -2.62
CA THR A 144 8.93 7.83 -1.51
C THR A 144 9.94 8.84 -0.97
N ALA A 145 10.49 8.58 0.22
CA ALA A 145 11.42 9.48 0.91
C ALA A 145 12.84 9.51 0.30
N ILE A 146 13.16 8.55 -0.58
CA ILE A 146 14.44 8.49 -1.29
C ILE A 146 14.23 8.87 -2.75
N GLU A 147 15.25 9.41 -3.38
CA GLU A 147 15.18 9.93 -4.75
C GLU A 147 14.91 8.83 -5.78
N LYS A 148 15.57 7.67 -5.63
CA LYS A 148 15.49 6.53 -6.56
C LYS A 148 15.47 5.22 -5.80
N ALA A 149 15.01 4.16 -6.44
CA ALA A 149 15.26 2.80 -5.95
C ALA A 149 16.76 2.49 -6.06
N ALA A 150 17.26 1.62 -5.19
CA ALA A 150 18.66 1.19 -5.21
C ALA A 150 18.78 -0.28 -4.86
N ILE A 151 19.76 -0.94 -5.48
CA ILE A 151 20.25 -2.24 -5.01
C ILE A 151 21.42 -2.02 -4.04
N ASN A 152 21.64 -2.98 -3.15
CA ASN A 152 22.65 -2.90 -2.07
C ASN A 152 22.52 -1.61 -1.22
N TYR A 153 21.31 -1.14 -0.99
CA TYR A 153 21.04 0.10 -0.28
C TYR A 153 21.76 0.14 1.09
N GLY A 154 22.49 1.23 1.34
CA GLY A 154 23.25 1.44 2.58
C GLY A 154 24.58 0.67 2.66
N LYS A 155 25.02 -0.01 1.59
CA LYS A 155 26.32 -0.69 1.49
C LYS A 155 27.27 0.11 0.60
N GLU A 156 28.58 -0.19 0.71
CA GLU A 156 29.63 0.46 -0.11
C GLU A 156 29.41 0.31 -1.62
N ASN A 157 28.80 -0.80 -2.04
CA ASN A 157 28.48 -1.10 -3.43
C ASN A 157 27.02 -0.75 -3.81
N GLN A 158 26.42 0.22 -3.16
CA GLN A 158 25.07 0.72 -3.51
C GLN A 158 25.04 1.26 -4.92
N GLN A 159 24.00 0.91 -5.68
CA GLN A 159 23.74 1.43 -7.02
C GLN A 159 22.32 1.96 -7.11
N TRP A 160 22.18 3.20 -7.58
CA TRP A 160 20.88 3.80 -7.87
C TRP A 160 20.33 3.29 -9.20
N LEU A 161 19.06 2.97 -9.23
CA LEU A 161 18.35 2.52 -10.42
C LEU A 161 17.60 3.72 -11.04
N GLU A 162 18.04 4.17 -12.21
CA GLU A 162 17.40 5.28 -12.94
C GLU A 162 16.34 4.77 -13.91
N HIS A 163 16.75 3.79 -14.73
CA HIS A 163 15.91 3.09 -15.68
C HIS A 163 16.13 1.60 -15.49
N ILE A 164 15.06 0.85 -15.42
CA ILE A 164 15.09 -0.58 -15.18
C ILE A 164 13.92 -1.22 -15.93
N THR A 165 14.18 -2.32 -16.62
CA THR A 165 13.14 -3.11 -17.26
C THR A 165 12.34 -3.93 -16.25
N VAL A 166 11.19 -4.42 -16.67
CA VAL A 166 10.34 -5.31 -15.85
C VAL A 166 11.11 -6.59 -15.44
N GLU A 167 11.87 -7.14 -16.37
CA GLU A 167 12.68 -8.37 -16.16
C GLU A 167 13.81 -8.13 -15.15
N GLU A 168 14.52 -7.02 -15.26
CA GLU A 168 15.57 -6.64 -14.31
C GLU A 168 15.00 -6.37 -12.93
N ALA A 169 13.89 -5.62 -12.84
CA ALA A 169 13.20 -5.35 -11.58
C ALA A 169 12.75 -6.65 -10.91
N GLN A 170 12.16 -7.59 -11.67
CA GLN A 170 11.73 -8.88 -11.15
C GLN A 170 12.94 -9.68 -10.62
N LYS A 171 14.05 -9.72 -11.35
CA LYS A 171 15.28 -10.39 -10.91
C LYS A 171 15.80 -9.83 -9.57
N HIS A 172 15.81 -8.50 -9.41
CA HIS A 172 16.23 -7.88 -8.15
C HIS A 172 15.26 -8.17 -6.98
N ILE A 173 13.95 -8.26 -7.27
CA ILE A 173 12.93 -8.69 -6.30
C ILE A 173 13.20 -10.13 -5.85
N ASP A 174 13.41 -11.04 -6.80
CA ASP A 174 13.61 -12.47 -6.53
C ASP A 174 14.92 -12.72 -5.77
N ASN A 175 15.96 -11.92 -6.04
CA ASN A 175 17.23 -11.93 -5.30
C ASN A 175 17.13 -11.33 -3.89
N GLY A 176 15.97 -10.74 -3.51
CA GLY A 176 15.79 -10.13 -2.19
C GLY A 176 16.57 -8.83 -1.97
N GLU A 177 16.87 -8.10 -3.03
CA GLU A 177 17.71 -6.89 -2.96
C GLU A 177 16.98 -5.67 -2.42
N PHE A 178 15.65 -5.72 -2.32
CA PHE A 178 14.82 -4.65 -1.78
C PHE A 178 14.30 -4.97 -0.38
N ALA A 179 14.31 -3.98 0.51
CA ALA A 179 13.83 -4.14 1.88
C ALA A 179 12.34 -4.55 1.92
N ALA A 180 12.05 -5.69 2.56
CA ALA A 180 10.73 -6.33 2.56
C ALA A 180 9.58 -5.44 3.07
N GLY A 181 9.84 -4.61 4.09
CA GLY A 181 8.82 -3.74 4.70
C GLY A 181 8.64 -2.37 4.04
N SER A 182 9.40 -2.04 2.98
CA SER A 182 9.39 -0.69 2.41
C SER A 182 9.53 -0.67 0.88
N MET A 183 10.72 -0.95 0.34
CA MET A 183 10.97 -0.83 -1.11
C MET A 183 10.42 -2.01 -1.90
N LYS A 184 10.48 -3.24 -1.37
CA LYS A 184 10.00 -4.44 -2.07
C LYS A 184 8.54 -4.31 -2.51
N PRO A 185 7.55 -3.95 -1.65
CA PRO A 185 6.16 -3.79 -2.09
C PRO A 185 5.99 -2.74 -3.20
N LYS A 186 6.79 -1.66 -3.19
CA LYS A 186 6.74 -0.63 -4.23
C LYS A 186 7.23 -1.16 -5.58
N MET A 187 8.33 -1.90 -5.58
CA MET A 187 8.88 -2.50 -6.80
C MET A 187 7.95 -3.58 -7.36
N GLU A 188 7.38 -4.42 -6.50
CA GLU A 188 6.39 -5.42 -6.90
C GLU A 188 5.14 -4.77 -7.50
N ALA A 189 4.62 -3.70 -6.88
CA ALA A 189 3.48 -2.93 -7.37
C ALA A 189 3.77 -2.27 -8.73
N ALA A 190 4.97 -1.70 -8.89
CA ALA A 190 5.41 -1.09 -10.15
C ALA A 190 5.55 -2.13 -11.27
N VAL A 191 6.15 -3.29 -10.97
CA VAL A 191 6.28 -4.41 -11.91
C VAL A 191 4.91 -4.95 -12.33
N ALA A 192 4.00 -5.12 -11.37
CA ALA A 192 2.64 -5.59 -11.67
C ALA A 192 1.89 -4.63 -12.61
N PHE A 193 2.00 -3.32 -12.36
CA PHE A 193 1.44 -2.30 -13.24
C PHE A 193 2.08 -2.32 -14.63
N ALA A 194 3.41 -2.35 -14.72
CA ALA A 194 4.12 -2.33 -16.00
C ALA A 194 3.82 -3.58 -16.86
N LYS A 195 3.63 -4.75 -16.23
CA LYS A 195 3.22 -5.99 -16.92
C LYS A 195 1.79 -5.93 -17.50
N SER A 196 0.95 -5.02 -17.02
CA SER A 196 -0.44 -4.87 -17.50
C SER A 196 -0.54 -3.97 -18.74
N LYS A 197 0.55 -3.34 -19.14
CA LYS A 197 0.66 -2.46 -20.31
C LYS A 197 1.34 -3.16 -21.46
#